data_a289675d5206d4c7f61f67ecfff2fab7
#
_entry.id   a289675d5206d4c7f61f67ecfff2fab7
#
_cell.length_a   1.000
_cell.length_b   1.000
_cell.length_c   1.000
_cell.angle_alpha   90.00
_cell.angle_beta   90.00
_cell.angle_gamma   90.00
#
_symmetry.space_group_name_H-M   'P 1'
#
loop_
_entity.id
_entity.type
_entity.pdbx_description
1 polymer ?
#
loop_
_entity_poly.entity_id
_entity_poly.type
_entity_poly.pdbx_seq_one_letter_code
_entity_poly.pdbx_strand_id
1 'polypeptide(L)'
;MIQDVKIATCGDVAAIGSYNGREIYVQNTDKQLGTITTTMPIRNITVAETGRVTAVLADTDVAWIMTYEADGTNSYTGQAHMTDGGYPVSISLSPDGELLAISYLYVDAGVVKSNVTFYNFGPVGENQSDYMVSAYSYSDLVVPKVQFMNNDTAFAVGDSRLMIYSGTQKPVTAGEYLYDDCLLYTSPS
;
A
#
# COMPACT_ATOMS: atom_id res chain seq x y z
N MET A 1 -14.47 -15.60 -19.29
CA MET A 1 -14.68 -14.96 -17.98
C MET A 1 -13.71 -13.79 -17.92
N ILE A 2 -14.17 -12.56 -17.79
CA ILE A 2 -13.30 -11.38 -17.65
C ILE A 2 -12.71 -11.47 -16.26
N GLN A 3 -11.39 -11.64 -16.17
CA GLN A 3 -10.67 -11.57 -14.89
C GLN A 3 -10.44 -10.09 -14.56
N ASP A 4 -10.68 -9.71 -13.31
CA ASP A 4 -10.36 -8.37 -12.82
C ASP A 4 -8.83 -8.27 -12.65
N VAL A 5 -8.18 -7.67 -13.65
CA VAL A 5 -6.72 -7.54 -13.69
C VAL A 5 -6.28 -6.42 -12.75
N LYS A 6 -5.30 -6.71 -11.90
CA LYS A 6 -4.60 -5.74 -11.07
C LYS A 6 -3.26 -5.40 -11.71
N ILE A 7 -3.01 -4.12 -11.90
CA ILE A 7 -1.76 -3.60 -12.46
C ILE A 7 -1.20 -2.55 -11.51
N ALA A 8 0.08 -2.68 -11.19
CA ALA A 8 0.86 -1.66 -10.50
C ALA A 8 2.07 -1.32 -11.35
N THR A 9 2.47 -0.05 -11.37
CA THR A 9 3.64 0.42 -12.12
C THR A 9 4.49 1.35 -11.27
N CYS A 10 5.81 1.30 -11.50
CA CYS A 10 6.78 2.24 -10.93
C CYS A 10 7.96 2.36 -11.90
N GLY A 11 8.28 3.58 -12.37
CA GLY A 11 9.28 3.77 -13.41
C GLY A 11 8.93 2.97 -14.67
N ASP A 12 9.83 2.12 -15.10
CA ASP A 12 9.67 1.21 -16.25
C ASP A 12 9.21 -0.20 -15.85
N VAL A 13 8.92 -0.44 -14.57
CA VAL A 13 8.49 -1.75 -14.05
C VAL A 13 6.98 -1.82 -13.90
N ALA A 14 6.41 -2.94 -14.29
CA ALA A 14 5.01 -3.29 -14.08
C ALA A 14 4.88 -4.64 -13.37
N ALA A 15 3.96 -4.71 -12.41
CA ALA A 15 3.49 -5.94 -11.80
C ALA A 15 2.03 -6.17 -12.22
N ILE A 16 1.73 -7.36 -12.74
CA ILE A 16 0.42 -7.70 -13.30
C ILE A 16 -0.07 -8.98 -12.62
N GLY A 17 -1.23 -8.90 -12.00
CA GLY A 17 -1.91 -10.05 -11.38
C GLY A 17 -3.41 -10.01 -11.63
N SER A 18 -4.12 -10.99 -11.10
CA SER A 18 -5.59 -11.01 -11.15
C SER A 18 -6.17 -10.94 -9.75
N TYR A 19 -7.22 -10.17 -9.57
CA TYR A 19 -8.01 -10.22 -8.33
C TYR A 19 -8.50 -11.65 -8.08
N ASN A 20 -8.31 -12.17 -6.90
CA ASN A 20 -8.51 -13.58 -6.55
C ASN A 20 -7.56 -14.57 -7.23
N GLY A 21 -6.63 -14.12 -8.08
CA GLY A 21 -5.55 -14.95 -8.61
C GLY A 21 -4.45 -15.20 -7.59
N ARG A 22 -3.44 -15.96 -7.99
CA ARG A 22 -2.29 -16.33 -7.14
C ARG A 22 -0.95 -16.12 -7.83
N GLU A 23 -0.94 -15.52 -9.00
CA GLU A 23 0.28 -15.23 -9.75
C GLU A 23 0.39 -13.75 -10.03
N ILE A 24 1.62 -13.22 -9.91
CA ILE A 24 2.00 -11.86 -10.27
C ILE A 24 3.19 -11.95 -11.20
N TYR A 25 3.03 -11.41 -12.39
CA TYR A 25 4.10 -11.28 -13.37
C TYR A 25 4.76 -9.93 -13.20
N VAL A 26 6.08 -9.93 -13.00
CA VAL A 26 6.89 -8.73 -12.86
C VAL A 26 7.73 -8.55 -14.11
N GLN A 27 7.60 -7.39 -14.73
CA GLN A 27 8.19 -7.10 -16.04
C GLN A 27 8.68 -5.64 -16.09
N ASN A 28 9.76 -5.39 -16.80
CA ASN A 28 10.15 -4.06 -17.24
C ASN A 28 10.00 -3.93 -18.77
N THR A 29 10.40 -2.80 -19.33
CA THR A 29 10.32 -2.54 -20.77
C THR A 29 11.13 -3.53 -21.63
N ASP A 30 12.17 -4.14 -21.07
CA ASP A 30 13.11 -4.98 -21.81
C ASP A 30 12.82 -6.47 -21.66
N LYS A 31 12.37 -6.91 -20.48
CA LYS A 31 12.22 -8.34 -20.16
C LYS A 31 11.29 -8.60 -18.97
N GLN A 32 10.86 -9.82 -18.87
CA GLN A 32 10.26 -10.34 -17.63
C GLN A 32 11.34 -10.48 -16.55
N LEU A 33 11.09 -9.87 -15.39
CA LEU A 33 11.97 -9.93 -14.21
C LEU A 33 11.72 -11.20 -13.39
N GLY A 34 10.46 -11.64 -13.33
CA GLY A 34 10.10 -12.87 -12.66
C GLY A 34 8.60 -13.11 -12.56
N THR A 35 8.23 -14.16 -11.85
CA THR A 35 6.86 -14.52 -11.51
C THR A 35 6.79 -14.88 -10.03
N ILE A 36 5.84 -14.27 -9.33
CA ILE A 36 5.59 -14.50 -7.91
C ILE A 36 4.34 -15.37 -7.81
N THR A 37 4.43 -16.49 -7.08
CA THR A 37 3.28 -17.33 -6.76
C THR A 37 2.91 -17.15 -5.31
N THR A 38 1.69 -16.66 -5.05
CA THR A 38 1.19 -16.40 -3.70
C THR A 38 0.43 -17.61 -3.15
N THR A 39 0.47 -17.77 -1.82
CA THR A 39 -0.22 -18.88 -1.13
C THR A 39 -1.73 -18.63 -0.98
N MET A 40 -2.15 -17.37 -1.05
CA MET A 40 -3.54 -16.92 -0.86
C MET A 40 -3.97 -16.00 -2.01
N PRO A 41 -5.28 -15.79 -2.19
CA PRO A 41 -5.81 -14.93 -3.25
C PRO A 41 -5.36 -13.47 -3.11
N ILE A 42 -4.95 -12.88 -4.23
CA ILE A 42 -4.50 -11.49 -4.34
C ILE A 42 -5.70 -10.55 -4.26
N ARG A 43 -5.58 -9.50 -3.45
CA ARG A 43 -6.55 -8.40 -3.34
C ARG A 43 -6.01 -7.09 -3.90
N ASN A 44 -4.75 -6.79 -3.63
CA ASN A 44 -4.08 -5.59 -4.10
C ASN A 44 -2.59 -5.84 -4.30
N ILE A 45 -1.93 -5.07 -5.17
CA ILE A 45 -0.50 -5.14 -5.41
C ILE A 45 0.08 -3.74 -5.57
N THR A 46 1.35 -3.59 -5.23
CA THR A 46 2.19 -2.42 -5.53
C THR A 46 3.57 -2.91 -5.93
N VAL A 47 4.31 -2.14 -6.71
CA VAL A 47 5.63 -2.51 -7.22
C VAL A 47 6.59 -1.33 -7.08
N ALA A 48 7.86 -1.63 -6.85
CA ALA A 48 8.99 -0.69 -6.87
C ALA A 48 9.76 -0.78 -8.20
N GLU A 49 10.61 0.20 -8.48
CA GLU A 49 11.51 0.19 -9.66
C GLU A 49 12.52 -0.97 -9.61
N THR A 50 12.82 -1.48 -8.43
CA THR A 50 13.67 -2.67 -8.23
C THR A 50 13.01 -3.98 -8.68
N GLY A 51 11.71 -3.98 -8.96
CA GLY A 51 10.91 -5.17 -9.19
C GLY A 51 10.35 -5.82 -7.92
N ARG A 52 10.65 -5.27 -6.74
CA ARG A 52 10.04 -5.69 -5.47
C ARG A 52 8.55 -5.42 -5.50
N VAL A 53 7.75 -6.39 -5.06
CA VAL A 53 6.28 -6.32 -5.05
C VAL A 53 5.77 -6.53 -3.65
N THR A 54 4.85 -5.69 -3.20
CA THR A 54 4.03 -5.99 -2.02
C THR A 54 2.62 -6.31 -2.46
N ALA A 55 2.08 -7.40 -1.93
CA ALA A 55 0.73 -7.86 -2.18
C ALA A 55 -0.09 -7.89 -0.89
N VAL A 56 -1.35 -7.45 -0.97
CA VAL A 56 -2.37 -7.76 0.02
C VAL A 56 -3.05 -9.03 -0.41
N LEU A 57 -2.97 -10.04 0.43
CA LEU A 57 -3.59 -11.34 0.24
C LEU A 57 -4.70 -11.51 1.27
N ALA A 58 -5.80 -12.14 0.90
CA ALA A 58 -6.91 -12.31 1.81
C ALA A 58 -7.14 -13.78 2.15
N ASP A 59 -7.23 -14.03 3.44
CA ASP A 59 -7.87 -15.17 4.05
C ASP A 59 -9.21 -14.71 4.69
N THR A 60 -9.91 -15.60 5.38
CA THR A 60 -11.28 -15.35 5.83
C THR A 60 -11.43 -14.12 6.72
N ASP A 61 -10.53 -13.92 7.70
CA ASP A 61 -10.61 -12.83 8.68
C ASP A 61 -9.31 -12.05 8.85
N VAL A 62 -8.30 -12.38 8.03
CA VAL A 62 -6.95 -11.79 8.10
C VAL A 62 -6.54 -11.33 6.71
N ALA A 63 -6.08 -10.09 6.62
CA ALA A 63 -5.35 -9.63 5.46
C ALA A 63 -3.85 -9.82 5.70
N TRP A 64 -3.20 -10.53 4.78
CA TRP A 64 -1.77 -10.74 4.81
C TRP A 64 -1.09 -9.70 3.91
N ILE A 65 -0.07 -9.07 4.42
CA ILE A 65 0.77 -8.15 3.68
C ILE A 65 2.10 -8.85 3.45
N MET A 66 2.35 -9.25 2.21
CA MET A 66 3.54 -10.02 1.87
C MET A 66 4.35 -9.27 0.82
N THR A 67 5.64 -9.10 1.10
CA THR A 67 6.59 -8.48 0.16
C THR A 67 7.49 -9.54 -0.43
N TYR A 68 7.67 -9.47 -1.73
CA TYR A 68 8.45 -10.40 -2.53
C TYR A 68 9.49 -9.64 -3.36
N GLU A 69 10.64 -10.24 -3.53
CA GLU A 69 11.57 -9.86 -4.59
C GLU A 69 11.01 -10.31 -5.96
N ALA A 70 11.53 -9.74 -7.05
CA ALA A 70 11.05 -10.04 -8.40
C ALA A 70 11.15 -11.53 -8.77
N ASP A 71 12.08 -12.26 -8.18
CA ASP A 71 12.29 -13.71 -8.38
C ASP A 71 11.27 -14.58 -7.62
N GLY A 72 10.39 -13.99 -6.82
CA GLY A 72 9.40 -14.69 -6.01
C GLY A 72 9.83 -14.99 -4.58
N THR A 73 11.06 -14.64 -4.18
CA THR A 73 11.52 -14.78 -2.80
C THR A 73 10.72 -13.88 -1.88
N ASN A 74 10.10 -14.47 -0.83
CA ASN A 74 9.39 -13.68 0.17
C ASN A 74 10.39 -13.02 1.12
N SER A 75 10.35 -11.70 1.21
CA SER A 75 11.23 -10.89 2.07
C SER A 75 10.54 -10.33 3.31
N TYR A 76 9.20 -10.26 3.33
CA TYR A 76 8.43 -9.78 4.48
C TYR A 76 7.04 -10.42 4.53
N THR A 77 6.57 -10.70 5.74
CA THR A 77 5.20 -11.16 5.99
C THR A 77 4.64 -10.46 7.22
N GLY A 78 3.58 -9.68 7.00
CA GLY A 78 2.79 -9.02 8.03
C GLY A 78 1.34 -9.48 8.00
N GLN A 79 0.62 -9.25 9.10
CA GLN A 79 -0.79 -9.58 9.26
C GLN A 79 -1.57 -8.35 9.72
N ALA A 80 -2.75 -8.15 9.17
CA ALA A 80 -3.73 -7.20 9.65
C ALA A 80 -5.03 -7.95 10.00
N HIS A 81 -5.40 -7.95 11.27
CA HIS A 81 -6.66 -8.49 11.73
C HIS A 81 -7.76 -7.47 11.47
N MET A 82 -8.80 -7.86 10.72
CA MET A 82 -9.89 -6.94 10.32
C MET A 82 -10.65 -6.37 11.50
N THR A 83 -10.68 -7.08 12.63
CA THR A 83 -11.38 -6.67 13.85
C THR A 83 -10.64 -5.59 14.64
N ASP A 84 -9.30 -5.62 14.66
CA ASP A 84 -8.49 -4.78 15.55
C ASP A 84 -7.59 -3.79 14.79
N GLY A 85 -7.07 -4.19 13.63
CA GLY A 85 -6.12 -3.40 12.83
C GLY A 85 -6.74 -2.69 11.63
N GLY A 86 -7.95 -3.09 11.24
CA GLY A 86 -8.61 -2.62 10.04
C GLY A 86 -8.16 -3.36 8.77
N TYR A 87 -8.86 -3.05 7.67
CA TYR A 87 -8.58 -3.62 6.35
C TYR A 87 -7.62 -2.71 5.56
N PRO A 88 -6.53 -3.25 4.98
CA PRO A 88 -5.61 -2.48 4.15
C PRO A 88 -6.26 -2.16 2.79
N VAL A 89 -6.74 -0.94 2.63
CA VAL A 89 -7.46 -0.51 1.41
C VAL A 89 -6.55 0.03 0.34
N SER A 90 -5.39 0.57 0.72
CA SER A 90 -4.40 1.10 -0.23
C SER A 90 -2.99 0.84 0.27
N ILE A 91 -2.13 0.42 -0.64
CA ILE A 91 -0.71 0.16 -0.41
C ILE A 91 0.13 0.87 -1.47
N SER A 92 1.31 1.31 -1.10
CA SER A 92 2.29 1.88 -2.04
C SER A 92 3.71 1.63 -1.55
N LEU A 93 4.57 1.08 -2.41
CA LEU A 93 6.01 1.03 -2.20
C LEU A 93 6.67 2.32 -2.68
N SER A 94 7.73 2.74 -2.02
CA SER A 94 8.67 3.74 -2.57
C SER A 94 9.37 3.19 -3.81
N PRO A 95 9.84 4.03 -4.75
CA PRO A 95 10.52 3.57 -5.96
C PRO A 95 11.72 2.65 -5.70
N ASP A 96 12.50 2.89 -4.64
CA ASP A 96 13.61 2.03 -4.23
C ASP A 96 13.16 0.72 -3.54
N GLY A 97 11.88 0.61 -3.16
CA GLY A 97 11.31 -0.54 -2.48
C GLY A 97 11.66 -0.65 -1.00
N GLU A 98 12.26 0.37 -0.38
CA GLU A 98 12.61 0.34 1.05
C GLU A 98 11.45 0.72 1.96
N LEU A 99 10.56 1.63 1.53
CA LEU A 99 9.41 2.06 2.31
C LEU A 99 8.11 1.50 1.73
N LEU A 100 7.21 1.10 2.62
CA LEU A 100 5.84 0.72 2.31
C LEU A 100 4.87 1.60 3.10
N ALA A 101 3.97 2.27 2.41
CA ALA A 101 2.84 2.98 3.01
C ALA A 101 1.58 2.12 2.88
N ILE A 102 0.80 2.03 3.96
CA ILE A 102 -0.49 1.33 3.97
C ILE A 102 -1.53 2.23 4.62
N SER A 103 -2.69 2.36 3.97
CA SER A 103 -3.88 2.91 4.59
C SER A 103 -4.80 1.78 5.03
N TYR A 104 -5.15 1.77 6.30
CA TYR A 104 -6.12 0.86 6.90
C TYR A 104 -7.42 1.60 7.18
N LEU A 105 -8.54 0.96 6.88
CA LEU A 105 -9.88 1.40 7.31
C LEU A 105 -10.41 0.44 8.37
N TYR A 106 -10.95 0.99 9.44
CA TYR A 106 -11.63 0.24 10.50
C TYR A 106 -12.86 0.98 10.98
N VAL A 107 -13.76 0.26 11.66
CA VAL A 107 -14.97 0.84 12.24
C VAL A 107 -14.84 0.83 13.76
N ASP A 108 -14.97 1.99 14.37
CA ASP A 108 -14.99 2.16 15.82
C ASP A 108 -16.21 2.95 16.24
N ALA A 109 -17.02 2.39 17.13
CA ALA A 109 -18.28 2.96 17.59
C ALA A 109 -19.24 3.38 16.45
N GLY A 110 -19.23 2.63 15.32
CA GLY A 110 -20.07 2.91 14.15
C GLY A 110 -19.53 4.01 13.22
N VAL A 111 -18.35 4.53 13.49
CA VAL A 111 -17.67 5.54 12.65
C VAL A 111 -16.49 4.89 11.92
N VAL A 112 -16.37 5.16 10.62
CA VAL A 112 -15.21 4.73 9.84
C VAL A 112 -14.04 5.64 10.15
N LYS A 113 -12.90 5.04 10.47
CA LYS A 113 -11.65 5.71 10.80
C LYS A 113 -10.52 5.16 9.94
N SER A 114 -9.41 5.87 9.87
CA SER A 114 -8.23 5.45 9.10
C SER A 114 -6.96 5.48 9.92
N ASN A 115 -6.07 4.53 9.60
CA ASN A 115 -4.67 4.58 10.00
C ASN A 115 -3.78 4.58 8.75
N VAL A 116 -2.81 5.50 8.69
CA VAL A 116 -1.75 5.47 7.69
C VAL A 116 -0.47 5.04 8.37
N THR A 117 0.08 3.91 7.94
CA THR A 117 1.24 3.28 8.57
C THR A 117 2.37 3.13 7.56
N PHE A 118 3.58 3.40 8.01
CA PHE A 118 4.80 3.25 7.21
C PHE A 118 5.68 2.15 7.79
N TYR A 119 6.16 1.28 6.91
CA TYR A 119 7.11 0.21 7.19
C TYR A 119 8.40 0.50 6.45
N ASN A 120 9.54 0.15 7.05
CA ASN A 120 10.86 0.30 6.44
C ASN A 120 11.53 -1.07 6.38
N PHE A 121 11.83 -1.56 5.18
CA PHE A 121 12.47 -2.85 4.95
C PHE A 121 14.02 -2.77 4.93
N GLY A 122 14.57 -1.60 5.21
CA GLY A 122 15.99 -1.38 5.39
C GLY A 122 16.43 -1.49 6.85
N PRO A 123 17.70 -1.17 7.16
CA PRO A 123 18.30 -1.35 8.49
C PRO A 123 17.57 -0.65 9.64
N VAL A 124 16.86 0.45 9.34
CA VAL A 124 16.11 1.18 10.37
C VAL A 124 14.88 0.38 10.83
N GLY A 125 14.17 -0.25 9.88
CA GLY A 125 13.00 -1.05 10.19
C GLY A 125 13.34 -2.41 10.79
N GLU A 126 14.47 -3.02 10.42
CA GLU A 126 14.95 -4.27 11.03
C GLU A 126 15.11 -4.18 12.55
N ASN A 127 15.35 -2.98 13.08
CA ASN A 127 15.47 -2.71 14.52
C ASN A 127 14.13 -2.36 15.19
N GLN A 128 13.02 -2.37 14.43
CA GLN A 128 11.67 -2.08 14.95
C GLN A 128 10.83 -3.36 15.00
N SER A 129 9.84 -3.36 15.90
CA SER A 129 8.84 -4.42 15.89
C SER A 129 8.05 -4.36 14.58
N ASP A 130 7.98 -5.47 13.86
CA ASP A 130 7.23 -5.63 12.60
C ASP A 130 7.62 -4.63 11.49
N TYR A 131 8.85 -4.09 11.51
CA TYR A 131 9.35 -3.10 10.54
C TYR A 131 8.59 -1.77 10.53
N MET A 132 7.65 -1.55 11.43
CA MET A 132 6.84 -0.35 11.50
C MET A 132 7.64 0.83 12.05
N VAL A 133 7.75 1.92 11.27
CA VAL A 133 8.53 3.11 11.64
C VAL A 133 7.67 4.33 11.97
N SER A 134 6.47 4.44 11.41
CA SER A 134 5.53 5.54 11.69
C SER A 134 4.10 5.06 11.54
N ALA A 135 3.18 5.60 12.36
CA ALA A 135 1.75 5.37 12.24
C ALA A 135 0.98 6.64 12.61
N TYR A 136 -0.05 6.95 11.82
CA TYR A 136 -0.90 8.13 11.99
C TYR A 136 -2.36 7.69 12.00
N SER A 137 -3.06 7.98 13.10
CA SER A 137 -4.47 7.63 13.28
C SER A 137 -5.35 8.85 13.04
N TYR A 138 -6.38 8.67 12.24
CA TYR A 138 -7.35 9.69 11.88
C TYR A 138 -8.75 9.25 12.32
N SER A 139 -9.31 9.94 13.30
CA SER A 139 -10.64 9.65 13.84
C SER A 139 -11.79 10.32 13.06
N ASP A 140 -11.44 11.29 12.21
CA ASP A 140 -12.34 12.17 11.48
C ASP A 140 -12.11 12.14 9.96
N LEU A 141 -11.34 11.17 9.47
CA LEU A 141 -10.93 11.13 8.08
C LEU A 141 -10.95 9.69 7.55
N VAL A 142 -11.52 9.51 6.38
CA VAL A 142 -11.40 8.30 5.58
C VAL A 142 -10.31 8.50 4.54
N VAL A 143 -9.30 7.62 4.55
CA VAL A 143 -8.13 7.70 3.64
C VAL A 143 -8.16 6.51 2.67
N PRO A 144 -8.81 6.64 1.52
CA PRO A 144 -8.91 5.56 0.54
C PRO A 144 -7.64 5.33 -0.26
N LYS A 145 -6.69 6.27 -0.28
CA LYS A 145 -5.51 6.19 -1.13
C LYS A 145 -4.27 6.73 -0.44
N VAL A 146 -3.18 5.93 -0.52
CA VAL A 146 -1.80 6.36 -0.24
C VAL A 146 -0.93 6.09 -1.45
N GLN A 147 0.06 6.92 -1.68
CA GLN A 147 1.01 6.72 -2.78
C GLN A 147 2.33 7.45 -2.52
N PHE A 148 3.45 6.79 -2.81
CA PHE A 148 4.76 7.44 -2.90
C PHE A 148 4.87 8.21 -4.21
N MET A 149 5.40 9.43 -4.13
CA MET A 149 5.76 10.26 -5.28
C MET A 149 7.21 10.00 -5.71
N ASN A 150 8.06 9.74 -4.72
CA ASN A 150 9.48 9.44 -4.84
C ASN A 150 9.94 8.71 -3.56
N ASN A 151 11.25 8.52 -3.35
CA ASN A 151 11.78 7.76 -2.21
C ASN A 151 11.59 8.45 -0.85
N ASP A 152 11.31 9.74 -0.82
CA ASP A 152 11.21 10.52 0.42
C ASP A 152 9.85 11.17 0.66
N THR A 153 8.95 11.14 -0.31
CA THR A 153 7.67 11.84 -0.24
C THR A 153 6.52 10.91 -0.61
N ALA A 154 5.57 10.80 0.29
CA ALA A 154 4.30 10.12 0.08
C ALA A 154 3.14 11.07 0.34
N PHE A 155 1.99 10.80 -0.29
CA PHE A 155 0.74 11.47 0.01
C PHE A 155 -0.35 10.47 0.40
N ALA A 156 -1.28 10.94 1.20
CA ALA A 156 -2.52 10.24 1.51
C ALA A 156 -3.70 11.14 1.18
N VAL A 157 -4.59 10.62 0.35
CA VAL A 157 -5.80 11.33 -0.07
C VAL A 157 -6.92 10.92 0.87
N GLY A 158 -7.39 11.87 1.67
CA GLY A 158 -8.56 11.71 2.52
C GLY A 158 -9.83 12.24 1.85
N ASP A 159 -10.97 12.03 2.48
CA ASP A 159 -12.27 12.53 2.01
C ASP A 159 -12.40 14.05 2.11
N SER A 160 -11.67 14.71 3.02
CA SER A 160 -11.72 16.15 3.25
C SER A 160 -10.38 16.88 3.10
N ARG A 161 -9.27 16.15 2.99
CA ARG A 161 -7.92 16.73 2.92
C ARG A 161 -6.88 15.80 2.34
N LEU A 162 -5.80 16.39 1.84
CA LEU A 162 -4.59 15.73 1.40
C LEU A 162 -3.53 15.85 2.49
N MET A 163 -2.90 14.76 2.88
CA MET A 163 -1.74 14.75 3.76
C MET A 163 -0.48 14.43 2.97
N ILE A 164 0.60 15.13 3.27
CA ILE A 164 1.94 14.88 2.72
C ILE A 164 2.84 14.39 3.86
N TYR A 165 3.58 13.34 3.58
CA TYR A 165 4.60 12.77 4.48
C TYR A 165 5.97 12.85 3.80
N SER A 166 7.01 13.13 4.58
CA SER A 166 8.37 13.21 4.07
C SER A 166 9.36 12.49 4.99
N GLY A 167 10.32 11.84 4.39
CA GLY A 167 11.42 11.14 5.04
C GLY A 167 11.71 9.79 4.42
N THR A 168 13.00 9.49 4.20
CA THR A 168 13.49 8.25 3.56
C THR A 168 13.56 7.07 4.51
N GLN A 169 13.50 7.27 5.83
CA GLN A 169 13.64 6.21 6.83
C GLN A 169 12.41 6.11 7.73
N LYS A 170 11.91 7.24 8.19
CA LYS A 170 10.76 7.37 9.08
C LYS A 170 9.91 8.55 8.60
N PRO A 171 8.98 8.35 7.65
CA PRO A 171 8.14 9.43 7.15
C PRO A 171 7.38 10.13 8.26
N VAL A 172 7.41 11.47 8.24
CA VAL A 172 6.69 12.35 9.15
C VAL A 172 5.76 13.27 8.36
N THR A 173 4.71 13.77 9.01
CA THR A 173 3.79 14.72 8.38
C THR A 173 4.55 15.99 7.99
N ALA A 174 4.53 16.34 6.70
CA ALA A 174 5.19 17.50 6.12
C ALA A 174 4.21 18.57 5.66
N GLY A 175 2.95 18.21 5.41
CA GLY A 175 1.92 19.16 4.99
C GLY A 175 0.52 18.55 5.07
N GLU A 176 -0.46 19.44 5.18
CA GLU A 176 -1.88 19.11 5.16
C GLU A 176 -2.62 20.20 4.37
N TYR A 177 -3.46 19.79 3.45
CA TYR A 177 -4.20 20.68 2.55
C TYR A 177 -5.68 20.30 2.57
N LEU A 178 -6.50 21.17 3.12
CA LEU A 178 -7.96 21.01 3.10
C LEU A 178 -8.49 21.20 1.67
N TYR A 179 -9.44 20.39 1.28
CA TYR A 179 -10.16 20.62 0.04
C TYR A 179 -11.19 21.74 0.29
N ASP A 180 -11.22 22.72 -0.61
CA ASP A 180 -12.37 23.60 -0.69
C ASP A 180 -13.59 22.78 -1.14
N ASP A 181 -14.80 23.12 -0.68
CA ASP A 181 -16.05 22.37 -0.85
C ASP A 181 -16.40 21.96 -2.31
N CYS A 182 -15.55 22.28 -3.27
CA CYS A 182 -15.78 22.12 -4.70
C CYS A 182 -15.31 20.77 -5.31
N LEU A 183 -14.55 19.95 -4.58
CA LEU A 183 -13.95 18.73 -5.18
C LEU A 183 -14.79 17.46 -5.05
N LEU A 184 -15.83 17.43 -4.22
CA LEU A 184 -16.65 16.25 -3.96
C LEU A 184 -18.11 16.34 -4.41
N TYR A 185 -18.55 17.45 -4.99
CA TYR A 185 -19.91 17.64 -5.51
C TYR A 185 -19.91 18.06 -6.98
N THR A 186 -19.55 17.14 -7.88
CA THR A 186 -20.18 17.17 -9.21
C THR A 186 -21.37 16.22 -9.14
N SER A 187 -22.51 16.77 -8.72
CA SER A 187 -23.79 16.10 -8.96
C SER A 187 -23.97 15.96 -10.47
N PRO A 188 -24.19 14.77 -11.01
CA PRO A 188 -24.62 14.65 -12.39
C PRO A 188 -26.01 15.28 -12.51
N SER A 189 -26.10 16.34 -13.25
CA SER A 189 -27.37 16.88 -13.75
C SER A 189 -27.92 16.02 -14.86
#